data_b34c6a02c7876fe95bdd1d42b9506e93
#
_entry.id   b34c6a02c7876fe95bdd1d42b9506e93
#
_cell.length_a   1.000
_cell.length_b   1.000
_cell.length_c   1.000
_cell.angle_alpha   90.00
_cell.angle_beta   90.00
_cell.angle_gamma   90.00
#
_symmetry.space_group_name_H-M   'P 1'
#
loop_
_entity.id
_entity.type
_entity.pdbx_description
1 polymer ?
#
loop_
_entity_poly.entity_id
_entity_poly.type
_entity_poly.pdbx_seq_one_letter_code
_entity_poly.pdbx_strand_id
1 'polypeptide(L)'
;MKQLLQLPPWLYMVGFILFQVCGSLLLRVASQRTGWPAFGWFSFGNIVGLCGVTCMWLALRTQNPNITFALCQGGAFCVLQLACYLAFRIPLRPAQWIGVAFIAAGVVCVQWNGVAAKLHLQTVAQNQ
;
A
#
# COMPACT_ATOMS: atom_id res chain seq x y z
N MET A 1 -0.72 16.51 17.26
CA MET A 1 0.18 16.27 16.13
C MET A 1 1.52 15.63 16.51
N LYS A 2 2.19 16.01 17.59
CA LYS A 2 3.48 15.40 18.01
C LYS A 2 3.40 13.90 18.33
N GLN A 3 2.30 13.42 18.91
CA GLN A 3 2.13 11.99 19.23
C GLN A 3 1.92 11.09 18.01
N LEU A 4 1.27 11.59 16.95
CA LEU A 4 1.10 10.84 15.70
C LEU A 4 2.42 10.61 14.95
N LEU A 5 3.41 11.48 15.14
CA LEU A 5 4.75 11.33 14.55
C LEU A 5 5.66 10.33 15.30
N GLN A 6 5.24 9.82 16.46
CA GLN A 6 6.00 8.87 17.28
C GLN A 6 5.67 7.40 16.98
N LEU A 7 4.65 7.13 16.13
CA LEU A 7 4.34 5.77 15.73
C LEU A 7 5.41 5.23 14.76
N PRO A 8 5.74 3.93 14.86
CA PRO A 8 6.72 3.33 13.97
C PRO A 8 6.26 3.43 12.51
N PRO A 9 7.16 3.74 11.57
CA PRO A 9 6.81 4.01 10.16
C PRO A 9 6.04 2.89 9.47
N TRP A 10 6.30 1.64 9.83
CA TRP A 10 5.59 0.48 9.26
C TRP A 10 4.08 0.50 9.56
N LEU A 11 3.65 1.08 10.68
CA LEU A 11 2.23 1.23 11.01
C LEU A 11 1.49 2.11 10.00
N TYR A 12 2.13 3.19 9.55
CA TYR A 12 1.53 4.05 8.51
C TYR A 12 1.45 3.35 7.17
N MET A 13 2.46 2.52 6.83
CA MET A 13 2.45 1.74 5.59
C MET A 13 1.34 0.69 5.61
N VAL A 14 1.18 -0.04 6.72
CA VAL A 14 0.08 -0.99 6.91
C VAL A 14 -1.27 -0.27 6.87
N GLY A 15 -1.40 0.86 7.55
CA GLY A 15 -2.61 1.69 7.51
C GLY A 15 -2.96 2.12 6.09
N PHE A 16 -1.97 2.60 5.31
CA PHE A 16 -2.16 2.92 3.91
C PHE A 16 -2.71 1.73 3.12
N ILE A 17 -2.06 0.55 3.22
CA ILE A 17 -2.47 -0.66 2.50
C ILE A 17 -3.91 -1.03 2.84
N LEU A 18 -4.27 -1.04 4.13
CA LEU A 18 -5.62 -1.38 4.57
C LEU A 18 -6.66 -0.41 4.04
N PHE A 19 -6.45 0.91 4.19
CA PHE A 19 -7.38 1.92 3.71
C PHE A 19 -7.49 1.90 2.17
N GLN A 20 -6.37 1.70 1.47
CA GLN A 20 -6.35 1.62 0.01
C GLN A 20 -7.13 0.41 -0.50
N VAL A 21 -6.95 -0.76 0.12
CA VAL A 21 -7.68 -1.97 -0.23
C VAL A 21 -9.17 -1.81 0.08
N CYS A 22 -9.53 -1.34 1.28
CA CYS A 22 -10.92 -1.08 1.66
C CYS A 22 -11.60 -0.09 0.71
N GLY A 23 -10.94 1.04 0.42
CA GLY A 23 -11.45 2.03 -0.53
C GLY A 23 -11.69 1.45 -1.91
N SER A 24 -10.74 0.66 -2.42
CA SER A 24 -10.86 0.00 -3.74
C SER A 24 -12.00 -1.02 -3.78
N LEU A 25 -12.21 -1.80 -2.72
CA LEU A 25 -13.33 -2.74 -2.62
C LEU A 25 -14.67 -2.00 -2.59
N LEU A 26 -14.77 -0.88 -1.87
CA LEU A 26 -15.96 -0.03 -1.84
C LEU A 26 -16.27 0.57 -3.22
N LEU A 27 -15.26 1.04 -3.94
CA LEU A 27 -15.39 1.50 -5.33
C LEU A 27 -15.88 0.38 -6.25
N ARG A 28 -15.42 -0.86 -6.04
CA ARG A 28 -15.92 -2.02 -6.77
C ARG A 28 -17.40 -2.28 -6.47
N VAL A 29 -17.84 -2.18 -5.22
CA VAL A 29 -19.26 -2.27 -4.85
C VAL A 29 -20.07 -1.15 -5.51
N ALA A 30 -19.53 0.09 -5.49
CA ALA A 30 -20.17 1.23 -6.15
C ALA A 30 -20.38 0.99 -7.64
N SER A 31 -19.39 0.41 -8.34
CA SER A 31 -19.47 0.15 -9.79
C SER A 31 -20.52 -0.89 -10.19
N GLN A 32 -21.00 -1.70 -9.25
CA GLN A 32 -22.07 -2.69 -9.45
C GLN A 32 -23.47 -2.13 -9.18
N ARG A 33 -23.56 -0.89 -8.72
CA ARG A 33 -24.82 -0.22 -8.37
C ARG A 33 -25.09 0.91 -9.35
N THR A 34 -26.35 1.34 -9.42
CA THR A 34 -26.80 2.46 -10.26
C THR A 34 -27.55 3.49 -9.42
N GLY A 35 -27.55 4.75 -9.88
CA GLY A 35 -28.28 5.84 -9.23
C GLY A 35 -27.63 6.35 -7.92
N TRP A 36 -28.42 6.96 -7.05
CA TRP A 36 -27.97 7.56 -5.80
C TRP A 36 -27.18 6.63 -4.87
N PRO A 37 -27.55 5.34 -4.71
CA PRO A 37 -26.75 4.41 -3.91
C PRO A 37 -25.32 4.21 -4.42
N ALA A 38 -25.12 4.20 -5.74
CA ALA A 38 -23.79 4.10 -6.35
C ALA A 38 -22.91 5.30 -5.95
N PHE A 39 -23.48 6.51 -6.00
CA PHE A 39 -22.79 7.74 -5.63
C PHE A 39 -22.40 7.75 -4.14
N GLY A 40 -23.28 7.25 -3.26
CA GLY A 40 -23.00 7.11 -1.83
C GLY A 40 -21.79 6.20 -1.57
N TRP A 41 -21.78 5.01 -2.16
CA TRP A 41 -20.66 4.07 -2.05
C TRP A 41 -19.37 4.59 -2.66
N PHE A 42 -19.46 5.28 -3.80
CA PHE A 42 -18.32 5.93 -4.44
C PHE A 42 -17.71 7.00 -3.55
N SER A 43 -18.53 7.89 -2.99
CA SER A 43 -18.07 8.97 -2.08
C SER A 43 -17.42 8.39 -0.82
N PHE A 44 -18.04 7.39 -0.22
CA PHE A 44 -17.51 6.72 0.97
C PHE A 44 -16.16 6.03 0.68
N GLY A 45 -16.04 5.33 -0.45
CA GLY A 45 -14.79 4.70 -0.88
C GLY A 45 -13.67 5.71 -1.08
N ASN A 46 -13.96 6.90 -1.64
CA ASN A 46 -12.97 7.97 -1.80
C ASN A 46 -12.54 8.57 -0.45
N ILE A 47 -13.45 8.76 0.51
CA ILE A 47 -13.11 9.25 1.85
C ILE A 47 -12.16 8.25 2.54
N VAL A 48 -12.46 6.96 2.47
CA VAL A 48 -11.59 5.90 3.02
C VAL A 48 -10.23 5.91 2.33
N GLY A 49 -10.18 6.04 0.99
CA GLY A 49 -8.94 6.18 0.24
C GLY A 49 -8.11 7.40 0.66
N LEU A 50 -8.76 8.54 0.95
CA LEU A 50 -8.10 9.76 1.41
C LEU A 50 -7.41 9.56 2.78
N CYS A 51 -8.02 8.78 3.69
CA CYS A 51 -7.38 8.38 4.94
C CYS A 51 -6.08 7.59 4.66
N GLY A 52 -6.10 6.71 3.64
CA GLY A 52 -4.90 6.00 3.18
C GLY A 52 -3.81 6.95 2.71
N VAL A 53 -4.14 7.91 1.84
CA VAL A 53 -3.19 8.91 1.35
C VAL A 53 -2.55 9.70 2.50
N THR A 54 -3.32 10.02 3.54
CA THR A 54 -2.81 10.69 4.76
C THR A 54 -1.79 9.80 5.49
N CYS A 55 -2.05 8.50 5.61
CA CYS A 55 -1.09 7.54 6.17
C CYS A 55 0.19 7.48 5.35
N MET A 56 0.09 7.44 4.01
CA MET A 56 1.25 7.46 3.13
C MET A 56 2.08 8.75 3.28
N TRP A 57 1.42 9.90 3.37
CA TRP A 57 2.09 11.18 3.60
C TRP A 57 2.88 11.20 4.93
N LEU A 58 2.32 10.61 6.00
CA LEU A 58 3.04 10.47 7.28
C LEU A 58 4.23 9.51 7.16
N ALA A 59 4.09 8.41 6.43
CA ALA A 59 5.20 7.47 6.18
C ALA A 59 6.33 8.13 5.39
N LEU A 60 6.02 8.95 4.38
CA LEU A 60 7.00 9.68 3.56
C LEU A 60 7.83 10.69 4.36
N ARG A 61 7.30 11.20 5.48
CA ARG A 61 8.05 12.11 6.37
C ARG A 61 9.17 11.41 7.15
N THR A 62 9.05 10.11 7.33
CA THR A 62 9.93 9.34 8.22
C THR A 62 10.84 8.37 7.48
N GLN A 63 10.54 8.06 6.22
CA GLN A 63 11.24 7.05 5.43
C GLN A 63 11.67 7.60 4.06
N ASN A 64 12.61 6.86 3.42
CA ASN A 64 13.01 7.14 2.05
C ASN A 64 11.80 7.03 1.09
N PRO A 65 11.49 8.09 0.30
CA PRO A 65 10.31 8.11 -0.57
C PRO A 65 10.24 6.93 -1.53
N ASN A 66 11.34 6.55 -2.15
CA ASN A 66 11.38 5.46 -3.13
C ASN A 66 10.97 4.11 -2.52
N ILE A 67 11.48 3.82 -1.31
CA ILE A 67 11.14 2.59 -0.58
C ILE A 67 9.69 2.64 -0.13
N THR A 68 9.24 3.77 0.40
CA THR A 68 7.86 3.96 0.87
C THR A 68 6.85 3.77 -0.26
N PHE A 69 7.09 4.39 -1.43
CA PHE A 69 6.21 4.22 -2.58
C PHE A 69 6.18 2.77 -3.09
N ALA A 70 7.33 2.12 -3.23
CA ALA A 70 7.40 0.74 -3.69
C ALA A 70 6.62 -0.20 -2.76
N LEU A 71 6.81 -0.06 -1.43
CA LEU A 71 6.13 -0.88 -0.43
C LEU A 71 4.62 -0.62 -0.36
N CYS A 72 4.23 0.65 -0.30
CA CYS A 72 2.84 1.03 -0.17
C CYS A 72 2.04 0.63 -1.41
N GLN A 73 2.50 1.00 -2.60
CA GLN A 73 1.76 0.73 -3.84
C GLN A 73 1.85 -0.75 -4.26
N GLY A 74 3.05 -1.34 -4.23
CA GLY A 74 3.23 -2.75 -4.56
C GLY A 74 2.52 -3.67 -3.56
N GLY A 75 2.65 -3.38 -2.26
CA GLY A 75 1.95 -4.11 -1.20
C GLY A 75 0.43 -3.99 -1.31
N ALA A 76 -0.09 -2.77 -1.51
CA ALA A 76 -1.53 -2.54 -1.68
C ALA A 76 -2.07 -3.29 -2.91
N PHE A 77 -1.32 -3.31 -4.01
CA PHE A 77 -1.71 -4.04 -5.21
C PHE A 77 -1.81 -5.54 -4.95
N CYS A 78 -0.79 -6.15 -4.34
CA CYS A 78 -0.79 -7.59 -4.03
C CYS A 78 -1.96 -7.96 -3.10
N VAL A 79 -2.17 -7.19 -2.02
CA VAL A 79 -3.25 -7.43 -1.06
C VAL A 79 -4.62 -7.22 -1.72
N LEU A 80 -4.76 -6.22 -2.60
CA LEU A 80 -6.01 -5.97 -3.32
C LEU A 80 -6.37 -7.14 -4.26
N GLN A 81 -5.40 -7.70 -4.98
CA GLN A 81 -5.64 -8.86 -5.84
C GLN A 81 -6.13 -10.06 -5.04
N LEU A 82 -5.49 -10.33 -3.89
CA LEU A 82 -5.90 -11.39 -3.01
C LEU A 82 -7.29 -11.11 -2.40
N ALA A 83 -7.56 -9.90 -1.97
CA ALA A 83 -8.84 -9.48 -1.42
C ALA A 83 -9.97 -9.60 -2.47
N CYS A 84 -9.72 -9.20 -3.72
CA CYS A 84 -10.69 -9.37 -4.81
C CYS A 84 -10.97 -10.85 -5.10
N TYR A 85 -9.95 -11.70 -5.09
CA TYR A 85 -10.12 -13.13 -5.27
C TYR A 85 -10.99 -13.73 -4.16
N LEU A 86 -10.73 -13.38 -2.89
CA LEU A 86 -11.46 -13.91 -1.73
C LEU A 86 -12.89 -13.34 -1.63
N ALA A 87 -13.06 -12.03 -1.82
CA ALA A 87 -14.35 -11.37 -1.62
C ALA A 87 -15.32 -11.59 -2.78
N PHE A 88 -14.83 -11.58 -4.02
CA PHE A 88 -15.68 -11.67 -5.20
C PHE A 88 -15.57 -12.99 -5.95
N ARG A 89 -14.71 -13.90 -5.47
CA ARG A 89 -14.44 -15.21 -6.09
C ARG A 89 -14.12 -15.11 -7.58
N ILE A 90 -13.46 -14.01 -7.98
CA ILE A 90 -13.06 -13.80 -9.37
C ILE A 90 -11.78 -14.60 -9.60
N PRO A 91 -11.80 -15.64 -10.45
CA PRO A 91 -10.61 -16.46 -10.70
C PRO A 91 -9.56 -15.61 -11.41
N LEU A 92 -8.36 -15.54 -10.82
CA LEU A 92 -7.21 -14.92 -11.46
C LEU A 92 -6.67 -15.85 -12.56
N ARG A 93 -6.45 -15.31 -13.74
CA ARG A 93 -5.79 -16.05 -14.82
C ARG A 93 -4.33 -16.31 -14.47
N PRO A 94 -3.71 -17.41 -14.96
CA PRO A 94 -2.30 -17.72 -14.67
C PRO A 94 -1.35 -16.56 -14.98
N ALA A 95 -1.58 -15.83 -16.06
CA ALA A 95 -0.79 -14.66 -16.42
C ALA A 95 -0.86 -13.53 -15.35
N GLN A 96 -2.00 -13.38 -14.66
CA GLN A 96 -2.17 -12.38 -13.60
C GLN A 96 -1.38 -12.79 -12.34
N TRP A 97 -1.34 -14.08 -12.00
CA TRP A 97 -0.51 -14.60 -10.92
C TRP A 97 0.98 -14.34 -11.16
N ILE A 98 1.43 -14.54 -12.40
CA ILE A 98 2.81 -14.23 -12.80
C ILE A 98 3.08 -12.74 -12.61
N GLY A 99 2.16 -11.85 -13.05
CA GLY A 99 2.28 -10.40 -12.86
C GLY A 99 2.37 -9.99 -11.38
N VAL A 100 1.53 -10.57 -10.53
CA VAL A 100 1.57 -10.32 -9.07
C VAL A 100 2.90 -10.79 -8.47
N ALA A 101 3.42 -11.95 -8.90
CA ALA A 101 4.71 -12.47 -8.45
C ALA A 101 5.87 -11.54 -8.85
N PHE A 102 5.86 -10.99 -10.08
CA PHE A 102 6.86 -10.02 -10.52
C PHE A 102 6.81 -8.72 -9.72
N ILE A 103 5.63 -8.20 -9.41
CA ILE A 103 5.49 -7.01 -8.58
C ILE A 103 6.02 -7.28 -7.17
N ALA A 104 5.65 -8.40 -6.56
CA ALA A 104 6.15 -8.80 -5.25
C ALA A 104 7.68 -8.94 -5.24
N ALA A 105 8.26 -9.59 -6.24
CA ALA A 105 9.71 -9.71 -6.39
C ALA A 105 10.39 -8.34 -6.55
N GLY A 106 9.82 -7.44 -7.36
CA GLY A 106 10.32 -6.07 -7.53
C GLY A 106 10.32 -5.28 -6.22
N VAL A 107 9.26 -5.40 -5.42
CA VAL A 107 9.17 -4.76 -4.09
C VAL A 107 10.27 -5.29 -3.16
N VAL A 108 10.51 -6.59 -3.14
CA VAL A 108 11.59 -7.22 -2.34
C VAL A 108 12.96 -6.72 -2.80
N CYS A 109 13.22 -6.64 -4.11
CA CYS A 109 14.49 -6.13 -4.66
C CYS A 109 14.75 -4.67 -4.24
N VAL A 110 13.74 -3.82 -4.24
CA VAL A 110 13.87 -2.41 -3.79
C VAL A 110 14.23 -2.35 -2.31
N GLN A 111 13.65 -3.22 -1.48
CA GLN A 111 13.97 -3.27 -0.05
C GLN A 111 15.39 -3.75 0.21
N TRP A 112 15.85 -4.77 -0.52
CA TRP A 112 17.19 -5.34 -0.34
C TRP A 112 18.27 -4.28 -0.51
N ASN A 113 18.18 -3.48 -1.56
CA ASN A 113 19.11 -2.38 -1.80
C ASN A 113 19.03 -1.28 -0.72
N GLY A 114 17.85 -1.01 -0.18
CA GLY A 114 17.67 -0.03 0.90
C GLY A 114 18.32 -0.46 2.22
N VAL A 115 18.28 -1.75 2.55
CA VAL A 115 18.94 -2.32 3.73
C VAL A 115 20.46 -2.32 3.57
N ALA A 116 20.97 -2.72 2.41
CA ALA A 116 22.40 -2.73 2.11
C ALA A 116 23.02 -1.32 2.21
N ALA A 117 22.34 -0.30 1.69
CA ALA A 117 22.79 1.09 1.80
C ALA A 117 22.84 1.60 3.25
N LYS A 118 21.85 1.24 4.09
CA LYS A 118 21.87 1.59 5.52
C LYS A 118 23.03 0.93 6.27
N LEU A 119 23.28 -0.34 6.02
CA LEU A 119 24.39 -1.08 6.63
C LEU A 119 25.75 -0.46 6.27
N HIS A 120 25.93 -0.10 5.01
CA HIS A 120 27.16 0.55 4.54
C HIS A 120 27.41 1.90 5.23
N LEU A 121 26.38 2.74 5.37
CA LEU A 121 26.48 4.03 6.05
C LEU A 121 26.79 3.86 7.54
N GLN A 122 26.23 2.87 8.22
CA GLN A 122 26.53 2.59 9.63
C GLN A 122 27.97 2.11 9.83
N THR A 123 28.48 1.28 8.93
CA THR A 123 29.87 0.80 8.99
C THR A 123 30.88 1.95 8.79
N VAL A 124 30.58 2.87 7.86
CA VAL A 124 31.44 4.06 7.64
C VAL A 124 31.42 5.00 8.84
N ALA A 125 30.25 5.19 9.47
CA ALA A 125 30.12 6.06 10.65
C ALA A 125 30.80 5.49 11.93
N GLN A 126 30.94 4.17 12.02
CA GLN A 126 31.66 3.52 13.15
C GLN A 126 33.18 3.54 13.00
N ASN A 127 33.69 3.78 11.79
CA ASN A 127 35.12 3.80 11.52
C ASN A 127 35.73 5.23 11.53
N GLN A 128 34.94 6.25 11.87
CA GLN A 128 35.38 7.64 12.10
C GLN A 128 35.40 7.99 13.59
#